data_158adac04a5b19ac3fc6f92e52ee0bb2
#
_entry.id   158adac04a5b19ac3fc6f92e52ee0bb2
#
_cell.length_a   1.000
_cell.length_b   1.000
_cell.length_c   1.000
_cell.angle_alpha   90.00
_cell.angle_beta   90.00
_cell.angle_gamma   90.00
#
_symmetry.space_group_name_H-M   'P 1'
#
loop_
_entity.id
_entity.type
_entity.pdbx_description
1 polymer ?
#
loop_
_entity_poly.entity_id
_entity_poly.type
_entity_poly.pdbx_seq_one_letter_code
_entity_poly.pdbx_strand_id
1 'polypeptide(L)'
;MRVLAVDTSTPAGSLAVLESDRVLGVVSTWVEETYSSRLFRHLEFLLRELRIELPQFDLYAVAAGPGSFTGLRVGLTAVKGWAEVHGKPIAAVSGLQAVASQAHATEPLLVPVIDARRGQIYGGMYERRGGRLERRGDEVVMTLEEFLALLPAEAAGARLAFVTPTPELIAAAVARSEFFRCPVETVSAVLAPIIGRLGLAQAERGELVDSLALDAHYIRRSDAELLWRG
;
A
#
# COMPACT_ATOMS: atom_id res chain seq x y z
N MET A 1 10.99 0.05 19.12
CA MET A 1 9.54 0.24 18.80
C MET A 1 9.05 -1.00 18.10
N ARG A 2 7.96 -1.58 18.60
CA ARG A 2 7.33 -2.78 18.02
C ARG A 2 6.08 -2.38 17.24
N VAL A 3 5.99 -2.81 15.98
CA VAL A 3 4.93 -2.43 15.04
C VAL A 3 4.16 -3.65 14.59
N LEU A 4 2.82 -3.57 14.61
CA LEU A 4 1.94 -4.47 13.86
C LEU A 4 1.50 -3.76 12.58
N ALA A 5 1.92 -4.30 11.44
CA ALA A 5 1.56 -3.78 10.13
C ALA A 5 0.48 -4.62 9.47
N VAL A 6 -0.50 -3.97 8.87
CA VAL A 6 -1.71 -4.60 8.31
C VAL A 6 -1.93 -4.12 6.87
N ASP A 7 -2.00 -5.06 5.95
CA ASP A 7 -2.51 -4.83 4.60
C ASP A 7 -3.67 -5.77 4.29
N THR A 8 -4.82 -5.20 4.04
CA THR A 8 -6.02 -5.92 3.57
C THR A 8 -6.55 -5.35 2.26
N SER A 9 -5.77 -4.46 1.63
CA SER A 9 -6.15 -3.68 0.45
C SER A 9 -6.05 -4.45 -0.86
N THR A 10 -5.25 -5.53 -0.88
CA THR A 10 -4.96 -6.36 -2.06
C THR A 10 -5.33 -7.83 -1.84
N PRO A 11 -5.47 -8.66 -2.90
CA PRO A 11 -5.68 -10.09 -2.75
C PRO A 11 -4.57 -10.81 -1.97
N ALA A 12 -3.33 -10.34 -2.10
CA ALA A 12 -2.16 -10.84 -1.39
C ALA A 12 -2.01 -10.27 0.03
N GLY A 13 -3.06 -9.67 0.58
CA GLY A 13 -3.00 -9.00 1.87
C GLY A 13 -2.20 -9.72 2.93
N SER A 14 -1.62 -8.99 3.84
CA SER A 14 -0.61 -9.49 4.75
C SER A 14 -0.65 -8.82 6.12
N LEU A 15 -0.11 -9.52 7.10
CA LEU A 15 0.24 -9.00 8.42
C LEU A 15 1.74 -9.15 8.64
N ALA A 16 2.36 -8.18 9.26
CA ALA A 16 3.75 -8.27 9.67
C ALA A 16 3.96 -7.71 11.08
N VAL A 17 4.85 -8.33 11.82
CA VAL A 17 5.36 -7.79 13.09
C VAL A 17 6.80 -7.37 12.89
N LEU A 18 7.09 -6.12 13.26
CA LEU A 18 8.44 -5.58 13.20
C LEU A 18 8.90 -5.16 14.61
N GLU A 19 10.18 -5.28 14.86
CA GLU A 19 10.86 -4.66 16.01
C GLU A 19 11.95 -3.75 15.48
N SER A 20 11.71 -2.44 15.58
CA SER A 20 12.47 -1.44 14.83
C SER A 20 12.41 -1.78 13.33
N ASP A 21 13.51 -1.83 12.61
CA ASP A 21 13.55 -2.16 11.18
C ASP A 21 13.54 -3.68 10.88
N ARG A 22 13.68 -4.52 11.92
CA ARG A 22 13.72 -5.99 11.76
C ARG A 22 12.32 -6.58 11.70
N VAL A 23 12.01 -7.29 10.62
CA VAL A 23 10.79 -8.10 10.51
C VAL A 23 10.94 -9.38 11.34
N LEU A 24 10.06 -9.56 12.34
CA LEU A 24 10.02 -10.75 13.19
C LEU A 24 9.18 -11.87 12.59
N GLY A 25 8.10 -11.52 11.90
CA GLY A 25 7.22 -12.48 11.26
C GLY A 25 6.29 -11.82 10.24
N VAL A 26 5.87 -12.60 9.24
CA VAL A 26 4.93 -12.20 8.20
C VAL A 26 3.96 -13.34 7.95
N VAL A 27 2.68 -13.02 7.79
CA VAL A 27 1.67 -13.94 7.28
C VAL A 27 1.00 -13.30 6.08
N SER A 28 1.00 -13.99 4.97
CA SER A 28 0.29 -13.64 3.75
C SER A 28 -0.29 -14.89 3.11
N THR A 29 -1.49 -14.78 2.54
CA THR A 29 -2.10 -15.87 1.77
C THR A 29 -2.80 -15.30 0.55
N TRP A 30 -2.67 -15.99 -0.56
CA TRP A 30 -3.35 -15.67 -1.81
C TRP A 30 -4.49 -16.67 -2.03
N VAL A 31 -5.67 -16.33 -1.53
CA VAL A 31 -6.88 -17.17 -1.63
C VAL A 31 -8.10 -16.30 -1.92
N GLU A 32 -9.17 -16.91 -2.44
CA GLU A 32 -10.43 -16.21 -2.74
C GLU A 32 -11.19 -15.77 -1.48
N GLU A 33 -10.88 -16.34 -0.31
CA GLU A 33 -11.51 -16.00 0.96
C GLU A 33 -11.27 -14.54 1.33
N THR A 34 -12.32 -13.85 1.77
CA THR A 34 -12.26 -12.43 2.14
C THR A 34 -11.42 -12.18 3.39
N TYR A 35 -10.86 -10.98 3.53
CA TYR A 35 -10.10 -10.62 4.73
C TYR A 35 -10.93 -10.57 6.00
N SER A 36 -12.23 -10.29 5.92
CA SER A 36 -13.13 -10.35 7.07
C SER A 36 -13.11 -11.72 7.77
N SER A 37 -12.91 -12.79 7.01
CA SER A 37 -12.87 -14.16 7.54
C SER A 37 -11.49 -14.59 8.03
N ARG A 38 -10.40 -14.09 7.43
CA ARG A 38 -9.05 -14.61 7.68
C ARG A 38 -8.14 -13.71 8.52
N LEU A 39 -8.44 -12.39 8.61
CA LEU A 39 -7.58 -11.44 9.32
C LEU A 39 -7.25 -11.89 10.74
N PHE A 40 -8.26 -12.25 11.52
CA PHE A 40 -8.06 -12.62 12.93
C PHE A 40 -7.35 -13.96 13.09
N ARG A 41 -7.57 -14.93 12.18
CA ARG A 41 -6.81 -16.20 12.19
C ARG A 41 -5.33 -15.98 11.89
N HIS A 42 -5.03 -15.11 10.94
CA HIS A 42 -3.65 -14.75 10.62
C HIS A 42 -2.98 -14.01 11.78
N LEU A 43 -3.70 -13.08 12.39
CA LEU A 43 -3.22 -12.36 13.56
C LEU A 43 -2.94 -13.31 14.72
N GLU A 44 -3.89 -14.15 15.08
CA GLU A 44 -3.75 -15.15 16.16
C GLU A 44 -2.54 -16.06 15.92
N PHE A 45 -2.41 -16.59 14.70
CA PHE A 45 -1.27 -17.42 14.34
C PHE A 45 0.06 -16.66 14.55
N LEU A 46 0.17 -15.44 14.02
CA LEU A 46 1.39 -14.65 14.08
C LEU A 46 1.77 -14.27 15.53
N LEU A 47 0.78 -13.84 16.32
CA LEU A 47 0.99 -13.49 17.73
C LEU A 47 1.43 -14.68 18.57
N ARG A 48 0.79 -15.84 18.35
CA ARG A 48 1.13 -17.09 19.05
C ARG A 48 2.54 -17.56 18.76
N GLU A 49 2.93 -17.58 17.46
CA GLU A 49 4.28 -18.01 17.05
C GLU A 49 5.37 -17.09 17.61
N LEU A 50 5.10 -15.79 17.68
CA LEU A 50 6.04 -14.80 18.20
C LEU A 50 5.97 -14.62 19.72
N ARG A 51 4.95 -15.21 20.37
CA ARG A 51 4.67 -15.03 21.82
C ARG A 51 4.52 -13.56 22.20
N ILE A 52 3.78 -12.82 21.39
CA ILE A 52 3.51 -11.39 21.56
C ILE A 52 1.99 -11.19 21.69
N GLU A 53 1.59 -10.23 22.50
CA GLU A 53 0.19 -9.82 22.68
C GLU A 53 -0.05 -8.42 22.12
N LEU A 54 -1.30 -8.09 21.76
CA LEU A 54 -1.67 -6.80 21.17
C LEU A 54 -1.24 -5.57 22.01
N PRO A 55 -1.36 -5.57 23.36
CA PRO A 55 -0.92 -4.42 24.16
C PRO A 55 0.58 -4.12 24.07
N GLN A 56 1.40 -5.08 23.62
CA GLN A 56 2.87 -4.95 23.54
C GLN A 56 3.36 -4.22 22.27
N PHE A 57 2.44 -3.89 21.35
CA PHE A 57 2.78 -3.03 20.23
C PHE A 57 2.83 -1.56 20.65
N ASP A 58 3.76 -0.83 20.08
CA ASP A 58 3.92 0.61 20.28
C ASP A 58 3.19 1.41 19.19
N LEU A 59 2.99 0.80 18.03
CA LEU A 59 2.45 1.41 16.81
C LEU A 59 1.66 0.38 16.00
N TYR A 60 0.53 0.79 15.47
CA TYR A 60 -0.18 0.08 14.40
C TYR A 60 0.05 0.80 13.08
N ALA A 61 0.52 0.09 12.05
CA ALA A 61 0.65 0.62 10.70
C ALA A 61 -0.36 -0.07 9.79
N VAL A 62 -1.07 0.67 8.95
CA VAL A 62 -2.13 0.11 8.12
C VAL A 62 -2.12 0.70 6.70
N ALA A 63 -2.38 -0.17 5.70
CA ALA A 63 -2.69 0.31 4.35
C ALA A 63 -3.98 1.12 4.37
N ALA A 64 -3.88 2.43 4.13
CA ALA A 64 -5.03 3.33 4.10
C ALA A 64 -5.66 3.47 2.70
N GLY A 65 -5.09 2.86 1.68
CA GLY A 65 -5.50 2.90 0.27
C GLY A 65 -4.35 3.29 -0.66
N PRO A 66 -4.60 3.30 -1.97
CA PRO A 66 -5.80 2.78 -2.62
C PRO A 66 -5.87 1.25 -2.61
N GLY A 67 -7.07 0.69 -2.84
CA GLY A 67 -7.24 -0.75 -2.88
C GLY A 67 -8.71 -1.19 -2.82
N SER A 68 -8.93 -2.46 -2.50
CA SER A 68 -10.26 -3.04 -2.32
C SER A 68 -11.05 -2.30 -1.24
N PHE A 69 -12.21 -1.76 -1.59
CA PHE A 69 -13.08 -1.03 -0.67
C PHE A 69 -13.46 -1.83 0.58
N THR A 70 -13.89 -3.08 0.39
CA THR A 70 -14.22 -3.98 1.49
C THR A 70 -12.97 -4.34 2.31
N GLY A 71 -11.87 -4.65 1.62
CA GLY A 71 -10.61 -4.98 2.27
C GLY A 71 -10.10 -3.84 3.15
N LEU A 72 -10.02 -2.63 2.62
CA LEU A 72 -9.59 -1.44 3.37
C LEU A 72 -10.41 -1.25 4.65
N ARG A 73 -11.73 -1.36 4.57
CA ARG A 73 -12.61 -1.22 5.75
C ARG A 73 -12.30 -2.25 6.82
N VAL A 74 -12.02 -3.50 6.44
CA VAL A 74 -11.67 -4.56 7.40
C VAL A 74 -10.40 -4.21 8.15
N GLY A 75 -9.32 -3.86 7.46
CA GLY A 75 -8.05 -3.52 8.09
C GLY A 75 -8.13 -2.26 8.95
N LEU A 76 -8.70 -1.19 8.40
CA LEU A 76 -8.85 0.08 9.12
C LEU A 76 -9.71 -0.05 10.38
N THR A 77 -10.86 -0.77 10.29
CA THR A 77 -11.74 -0.97 11.47
C THR A 77 -11.02 -1.79 12.55
N ALA A 78 -10.33 -2.86 12.18
CA ALA A 78 -9.57 -3.66 13.13
C ALA A 78 -8.49 -2.83 13.83
N VAL A 79 -7.69 -2.08 13.06
CA VAL A 79 -6.62 -1.23 13.59
C VAL A 79 -7.17 -0.11 14.46
N LYS A 80 -8.27 0.54 14.06
CA LYS A 80 -8.98 1.53 14.91
C LYS A 80 -9.36 0.93 16.27
N GLY A 81 -9.97 -0.25 16.25
CA GLY A 81 -10.38 -0.91 17.49
C GLY A 81 -9.21 -1.25 18.40
N TRP A 82 -8.12 -1.79 17.86
CA TRP A 82 -6.92 -2.09 18.65
C TRP A 82 -6.23 -0.83 19.17
N ALA A 83 -6.11 0.20 18.36
CA ALA A 83 -5.52 1.48 18.74
C ALA A 83 -6.29 2.15 19.86
N GLU A 84 -7.62 2.17 19.76
CA GLU A 84 -8.51 2.73 20.78
C GLU A 84 -8.39 1.99 22.12
N VAL A 85 -8.49 0.65 22.10
CA VAL A 85 -8.42 -0.18 23.32
C VAL A 85 -7.06 -0.08 24.01
N HIS A 86 -5.99 0.02 23.25
CA HIS A 86 -4.63 -0.01 23.81
C HIS A 86 -3.97 1.38 23.90
N GLY A 87 -4.67 2.45 23.51
CA GLY A 87 -4.14 3.83 23.53
C GLY A 87 -2.89 3.99 22.67
N LYS A 88 -2.85 3.37 21.48
CA LYS A 88 -1.66 3.39 20.61
C LYS A 88 -1.90 4.23 19.36
N PRO A 89 -0.86 4.91 18.86
CA PRO A 89 -0.95 5.68 17.61
C PRO A 89 -1.02 4.78 16.38
N ILE A 90 -1.46 5.37 15.27
CA ILE A 90 -1.61 4.70 13.98
C ILE A 90 -0.81 5.42 12.91
N ALA A 91 -0.11 4.67 12.09
CA ALA A 91 0.48 5.12 10.83
C ALA A 91 -0.41 4.70 9.66
N ALA A 92 -0.96 5.67 8.94
CA ALA A 92 -1.75 5.46 7.74
C ALA A 92 -0.84 5.54 6.50
N VAL A 93 -0.67 4.42 5.78
CA VAL A 93 0.30 4.30 4.69
C VAL A 93 -0.40 4.09 3.37
N SER A 94 0.02 4.82 2.31
CA SER A 94 -0.44 4.54 0.95
C SER A 94 0.11 3.21 0.43
N GLY A 95 -0.76 2.37 -0.14
CA GLY A 95 -0.37 1.13 -0.82
C GLY A 95 0.54 1.40 -2.02
N LEU A 96 0.32 2.47 -2.77
CA LEU A 96 1.19 2.88 -3.88
C LEU A 96 2.56 3.35 -3.39
N GLN A 97 2.61 4.08 -2.28
CA GLN A 97 3.89 4.42 -1.64
C GLN A 97 4.64 3.17 -1.20
N ALA A 98 3.93 2.18 -0.65
CA ALA A 98 4.53 0.92 -0.24
C ALA A 98 5.08 0.12 -1.44
N VAL A 99 4.40 0.14 -2.58
CA VAL A 99 4.91 -0.45 -3.83
C VAL A 99 6.15 0.30 -4.31
N ALA A 100 6.10 1.62 -4.43
CA ALA A 100 7.23 2.44 -4.87
C ALA A 100 8.47 2.29 -3.97
N SER A 101 8.26 2.14 -2.64
CA SER A 101 9.34 2.02 -1.66
C SER A 101 10.14 0.72 -1.75
N GLN A 102 9.65 -0.26 -2.48
CA GLN A 102 10.37 -1.52 -2.73
C GLN A 102 11.34 -1.42 -3.91
N ALA A 103 11.24 -0.37 -4.73
CA ALA A 103 12.02 -0.25 -5.95
C ALA A 103 13.52 -0.09 -5.67
N HIS A 104 14.33 -0.88 -6.36
CA HIS A 104 15.78 -0.76 -6.43
C HIS A 104 16.22 0.16 -7.58
N ALA A 105 15.31 0.42 -8.52
CA ALA A 105 15.50 1.35 -9.62
C ALA A 105 16.06 2.70 -9.11
N THR A 106 17.06 3.24 -9.82
CA THR A 106 17.78 4.47 -9.44
C THR A 106 17.19 5.73 -10.05
N GLU A 107 16.18 5.56 -10.87
CA GLU A 107 15.47 6.64 -11.55
C GLU A 107 14.87 7.61 -10.53
N PRO A 108 14.92 8.93 -10.79
CA PRO A 108 14.43 9.92 -9.85
C PRO A 108 12.92 9.87 -9.66
N LEU A 109 12.17 9.41 -10.68
CA LEU A 109 10.72 9.30 -10.65
C LEU A 109 10.31 7.82 -10.67
N LEU A 110 9.56 7.39 -9.65
CA LEU A 110 8.95 6.07 -9.56
C LEU A 110 7.46 6.17 -9.83
N VAL A 111 6.95 5.25 -10.64
CA VAL A 111 5.55 5.19 -11.05
C VAL A 111 4.96 3.85 -10.60
N PRO A 112 4.48 3.76 -9.33
CA PRO A 112 3.83 2.56 -8.83
C PRO A 112 2.47 2.36 -9.51
N VAL A 113 2.19 1.10 -9.87
CA VAL A 113 0.94 0.67 -10.48
C VAL A 113 0.41 -0.58 -9.79
N ILE A 114 -0.86 -0.57 -9.41
CA ILE A 114 -1.60 -1.70 -8.81
C ILE A 114 -2.86 -1.95 -9.63
N ASP A 115 -3.23 -3.21 -9.83
CA ASP A 115 -4.49 -3.60 -10.48
C ASP A 115 -5.70 -3.09 -9.67
N ALA A 116 -6.50 -2.22 -10.27
CA ALA A 116 -7.75 -1.73 -9.69
C ALA A 116 -8.95 -2.55 -10.16
N ARG A 117 -8.73 -3.65 -10.91
CA ARG A 117 -9.75 -4.47 -11.57
C ARG A 117 -10.54 -3.71 -12.65
N ARG A 118 -11.37 -4.44 -13.40
CA ARG A 118 -12.26 -3.88 -14.44
C ARG A 118 -11.52 -3.08 -15.53
N GLY A 119 -10.28 -3.49 -15.85
CA GLY A 119 -9.46 -2.81 -16.85
C GLY A 119 -8.88 -1.47 -16.40
N GLN A 120 -8.92 -1.17 -15.10
CA GLN A 120 -8.35 0.03 -14.51
C GLN A 120 -7.14 -0.30 -13.63
N ILE A 121 -6.32 0.72 -13.40
CA ILE A 121 -5.19 0.68 -12.47
C ILE A 121 -5.34 1.75 -11.39
N TYR A 122 -4.78 1.50 -10.23
CA TYR A 122 -4.34 2.55 -9.32
C TYR A 122 -2.93 2.93 -9.69
N GLY A 123 -2.67 4.22 -9.90
CA GLY A 123 -1.37 4.76 -10.25
C GLY A 123 -1.03 6.03 -9.51
N GLY A 124 0.24 6.32 -9.40
CA GLY A 124 0.76 7.53 -8.79
C GLY A 124 2.17 7.83 -9.24
N MET A 125 2.69 8.98 -8.88
CA MET A 125 4.06 9.37 -9.12
C MET A 125 4.77 9.70 -7.81
N TYR A 126 5.99 9.21 -7.66
CA TYR A 126 6.81 9.43 -6.47
C TYR A 126 8.21 9.83 -6.87
N GLU A 127 8.70 10.93 -6.33
CA GLU A 127 10.03 11.46 -6.60
C GLU A 127 10.98 11.17 -5.46
N ARG A 128 12.21 10.75 -5.78
CA ARG A 128 13.27 10.59 -4.78
C ARG A 128 13.89 11.95 -4.47
N ARG A 129 13.71 12.41 -3.24
CA ARG A 129 14.32 13.65 -2.72
C ARG A 129 14.98 13.40 -1.38
N GLY A 130 16.26 13.67 -1.26
CA GLY A 130 16.98 13.56 0.01
C GLY A 130 16.88 12.18 0.68
N GLY A 131 16.84 11.10 -0.11
CA GLY A 131 16.70 9.72 0.41
C GLY A 131 15.26 9.32 0.76
N ARG A 132 14.27 10.16 0.47
CA ARG A 132 12.85 9.89 0.70
C ARG A 132 12.08 9.80 -0.60
N LEU A 133 10.92 9.14 -0.55
CA LEU A 133 9.94 9.16 -1.62
C LEU A 133 8.83 10.16 -1.27
N GLU A 134 8.73 11.20 -2.08
CA GLU A 134 7.69 12.22 -1.96
C GLU A 134 6.67 12.03 -3.08
N ARG A 135 5.40 12.06 -2.74
CA ARG A 135 4.32 11.96 -3.73
C ARG A 135 4.29 13.21 -4.59
N ARG A 136 4.25 13.03 -5.91
CA ARG A 136 4.11 14.09 -6.91
C ARG A 136 2.73 14.04 -7.55
N GLY A 137 1.86 14.96 -7.19
CA GLY A 137 0.47 14.98 -7.62
C GLY A 137 -0.42 14.00 -6.87
N ASP A 138 -1.58 13.71 -7.43
CA ASP A 138 -2.57 12.82 -6.82
C ASP A 138 -2.37 11.36 -7.27
N GLU A 139 -2.74 10.45 -6.40
CA GLU A 139 -2.96 9.05 -6.77
C GLU A 139 -4.30 8.95 -7.49
N VAL A 140 -4.36 8.15 -8.55
CA VAL A 140 -5.52 8.10 -9.45
C VAL A 140 -6.00 6.68 -9.71
N VAL A 141 -7.26 6.55 -10.17
CA VAL A 141 -7.82 5.32 -10.73
C VAL A 141 -8.37 5.61 -12.12
N MET A 142 -7.83 4.95 -13.13
CA MET A 142 -8.20 5.11 -14.54
C MET A 142 -7.70 3.94 -15.38
N THR A 143 -7.93 3.94 -16.69
CA THR A 143 -7.30 2.98 -17.57
C THR A 143 -5.79 3.22 -17.65
N LEU A 144 -5.03 2.19 -18.01
CA LEU A 144 -3.58 2.33 -18.16
C LEU A 144 -3.21 3.33 -19.25
N GLU A 145 -3.95 3.35 -20.35
CA GLU A 145 -3.76 4.27 -21.47
C GLU A 145 -3.93 5.73 -21.05
N GLU A 146 -5.01 6.03 -20.32
CA GLU A 146 -5.23 7.38 -19.76
C GLU A 146 -4.11 7.76 -18.80
N PHE A 147 -3.66 6.82 -17.95
CA PHE A 147 -2.59 7.08 -16.99
C PHE A 147 -1.25 7.38 -17.69
N LEU A 148 -0.88 6.61 -18.72
CA LEU A 148 0.34 6.86 -19.48
C LEU A 148 0.32 8.25 -20.13
N ALA A 149 -0.85 8.71 -20.61
CA ALA A 149 -1.00 10.04 -21.20
C ALA A 149 -0.89 11.20 -20.17
N LEU A 150 -1.02 10.91 -18.88
CA LEU A 150 -0.81 11.91 -17.81
C LEU A 150 0.64 12.03 -17.36
N LEU A 151 1.50 11.06 -17.69
CA LEU A 151 2.89 11.10 -17.29
C LEU A 151 3.64 12.21 -18.05
N PRO A 152 4.61 12.87 -17.42
CA PRO A 152 5.36 13.93 -18.07
C PRO A 152 6.20 13.38 -19.22
N ALA A 153 5.97 13.87 -20.44
CA ALA A 153 6.66 13.42 -21.66
C ALA A 153 8.20 13.54 -21.56
N GLU A 154 8.69 14.54 -20.84
CA GLU A 154 10.11 14.72 -20.57
C GLU A 154 10.75 13.60 -19.73
N ALA A 155 9.92 12.77 -19.06
CA ALA A 155 10.38 11.61 -18.31
C ALA A 155 10.50 10.34 -19.18
N ALA A 156 10.01 10.35 -20.42
CA ALA A 156 10.08 9.21 -21.35
C ALA A 156 11.53 8.79 -21.72
N GLY A 157 12.51 9.64 -21.47
CA GLY A 157 13.94 9.39 -21.71
C GLY A 157 14.66 8.58 -20.61
N ALA A 158 14.04 7.55 -20.04
CA ALA A 158 14.60 6.73 -18.95
C ALA A 158 14.84 7.51 -17.63
N ARG A 159 14.01 8.51 -17.35
CA ARG A 159 14.04 9.26 -16.09
C ARG A 159 12.98 8.80 -15.09
N LEU A 160 12.19 7.80 -15.45
CA LEU A 160 11.22 7.13 -14.57
C LEU A 160 11.35 5.61 -14.65
N ALA A 161 10.91 4.93 -13.58
CA ALA A 161 10.72 3.49 -13.55
C ALA A 161 9.29 3.16 -13.11
N PHE A 162 8.65 2.25 -13.84
CA PHE A 162 7.40 1.65 -13.40
C PHE A 162 7.69 0.60 -12.33
N VAL A 163 6.88 0.56 -11.29
CA VAL A 163 7.04 -0.36 -10.15
C VAL A 163 5.70 -1.06 -9.90
N THR A 164 5.65 -2.38 -10.01
CA THR A 164 4.39 -3.10 -9.87
C THR A 164 4.58 -4.54 -9.38
N PRO A 165 3.65 -5.08 -8.58
CA PRO A 165 3.62 -6.50 -8.27
C PRO A 165 3.06 -7.38 -9.40
N THR A 166 2.48 -6.76 -10.47
CA THR A 166 1.82 -7.43 -11.60
C THR A 166 2.32 -6.87 -12.93
N PRO A 167 3.58 -7.17 -13.33
CA PRO A 167 4.20 -6.57 -14.53
C PRO A 167 3.43 -6.89 -15.81
N GLU A 168 2.75 -8.03 -15.90
CA GLU A 168 1.92 -8.43 -17.01
C GLU A 168 0.77 -7.45 -17.30
N LEU A 169 0.34 -6.72 -16.29
CA LEU A 169 -0.71 -5.71 -16.41
C LEU A 169 -0.30 -4.54 -17.29
N ILE A 170 0.98 -4.14 -17.24
CA ILE A 170 1.47 -2.90 -17.85
C ILE A 170 2.52 -3.09 -18.95
N ALA A 171 3.27 -4.19 -18.93
CA ALA A 171 4.46 -4.37 -19.79
C ALA A 171 4.18 -4.18 -21.29
N ALA A 172 3.07 -4.76 -21.78
CA ALA A 172 2.73 -4.66 -23.20
C ALA A 172 2.31 -3.24 -23.63
N ALA A 173 1.67 -2.47 -22.76
CA ALA A 173 1.26 -1.10 -23.03
C ALA A 173 2.47 -0.15 -22.95
N VAL A 174 3.31 -0.30 -21.92
CA VAL A 174 4.55 0.46 -21.77
C VAL A 174 5.47 0.27 -22.98
N ALA A 175 5.65 -0.99 -23.44
CA ALA A 175 6.48 -1.30 -24.61
C ALA A 175 5.99 -0.65 -25.93
N ARG A 176 4.71 -0.30 -26.04
CA ARG A 176 4.12 0.36 -27.21
C ARG A 176 3.93 1.87 -27.03
N SER A 177 4.26 2.41 -25.85
CA SER A 177 4.15 3.84 -25.55
C SER A 177 5.47 4.57 -25.77
N GLU A 178 5.48 5.87 -25.57
CA GLU A 178 6.70 6.68 -25.52
C GLU A 178 7.64 6.30 -24.37
N PHE A 179 7.14 5.58 -23.36
CA PHE A 179 7.90 5.09 -22.20
C PHE A 179 8.57 3.72 -22.43
N PHE A 180 8.67 3.23 -23.67
CA PHE A 180 9.21 1.90 -23.99
C PHE A 180 10.65 1.63 -23.50
N ARG A 181 11.42 2.67 -23.20
CA ARG A 181 12.77 2.59 -22.62
C ARG A 181 12.79 2.64 -21.10
N CYS A 182 11.67 2.94 -20.47
CA CYS A 182 11.58 3.01 -19.02
C CYS A 182 11.52 1.60 -18.45
N PRO A 183 12.30 1.29 -17.40
CA PRO A 183 12.26 -0.03 -16.79
C PRO A 183 10.91 -0.29 -16.13
N VAL A 184 10.48 -1.57 -16.15
CA VAL A 184 9.35 -2.09 -15.39
C VAL A 184 9.92 -3.03 -14.33
N GLU A 185 9.94 -2.58 -13.09
CA GLU A 185 10.45 -3.34 -11.97
C GLU A 185 9.33 -4.12 -11.28
N THR A 186 9.54 -5.42 -11.13
CA THR A 186 8.62 -6.29 -10.40
C THR A 186 8.98 -6.32 -8.92
N VAL A 187 8.00 -6.05 -8.05
CA VAL A 187 8.17 -6.02 -6.60
C VAL A 187 7.20 -6.98 -5.91
N SER A 188 7.38 -7.18 -4.60
CA SER A 188 6.50 -8.05 -3.84
C SER A 188 5.09 -7.47 -3.71
N ALA A 189 4.08 -8.34 -3.84
CA ALA A 189 2.69 -8.02 -3.52
C ALA A 189 2.41 -8.06 -2.00
N VAL A 190 3.35 -8.55 -1.18
CA VAL A 190 3.24 -8.63 0.28
C VAL A 190 3.71 -7.31 0.87
N LEU A 191 2.77 -6.41 1.20
CA LEU A 191 3.07 -5.02 1.54
C LEU A 191 3.28 -4.77 3.04
N ALA A 192 2.77 -5.62 3.95
CA ALA A 192 2.83 -5.35 5.39
C ALA A 192 4.24 -5.05 5.93
N PRO A 193 5.33 -5.74 5.51
CA PRO A 193 6.67 -5.40 5.97
C PRO A 193 7.09 -3.96 5.62
N ILE A 194 6.76 -3.52 4.41
CA ILE A 194 7.07 -2.16 3.94
C ILE A 194 6.17 -1.12 4.61
N ILE A 195 4.89 -1.43 4.78
CA ILE A 195 3.94 -0.59 5.53
C ILE A 195 4.46 -0.38 6.96
N GLY A 196 4.98 -1.42 7.61
CA GLY A 196 5.58 -1.30 8.93
C GLY A 196 6.78 -0.35 8.97
N ARG A 197 7.70 -0.45 8.00
CA ARG A 197 8.86 0.44 7.89
C ARG A 197 8.46 1.89 7.58
N LEU A 198 7.52 2.09 6.68
CA LEU A 198 6.97 3.43 6.40
C LEU A 198 6.26 4.02 7.61
N GLY A 199 5.54 3.18 8.37
CA GLY A 199 4.93 3.57 9.64
C GLY A 199 5.94 4.01 10.68
N LEU A 200 7.07 3.30 10.82
CA LEU A 200 8.18 3.73 11.68
C LEU A 200 8.73 5.09 11.26
N ALA A 201 8.95 5.27 9.96
CA ALA A 201 9.42 6.54 9.43
C ALA A 201 8.41 7.69 9.65
N GLN A 202 7.10 7.43 9.60
CA GLN A 202 6.07 8.40 9.98
C GLN A 202 6.13 8.74 11.47
N ALA A 203 6.34 7.72 12.34
CA ALA A 203 6.48 7.93 13.78
C ALA A 203 7.67 8.84 14.12
N GLU A 204 8.82 8.66 13.46
CA GLU A 204 9.99 9.52 13.63
C GLU A 204 9.74 10.99 13.25
N ARG A 205 8.77 11.23 12.34
CA ARG A 205 8.39 12.58 11.90
C ARG A 205 7.20 13.17 12.64
N GLY A 206 6.58 12.41 13.55
CA GLY A 206 5.37 12.84 14.23
C GLY A 206 4.12 12.86 13.33
N GLU A 207 4.11 12.11 12.24
CA GLU A 207 3.02 12.04 11.23
C GLU A 207 2.04 10.91 11.55
N LEU A 208 1.76 10.68 12.83
CA LEU A 208 0.84 9.65 13.28
C LEU A 208 -0.55 10.23 13.51
N VAL A 209 -1.56 9.36 13.40
CA VAL A 209 -2.96 9.71 13.67
C VAL A 209 -3.50 8.86 14.82
N ASP A 210 -4.57 9.33 15.43
CA ASP A 210 -5.35 8.55 16.39
C ASP A 210 -6.47 7.74 15.69
N SER A 211 -7.23 6.99 16.48
CA SER A 211 -8.33 6.16 15.99
C SER A 211 -9.47 6.97 15.36
N LEU A 212 -9.68 8.22 15.78
CA LEU A 212 -10.74 9.10 15.25
C LEU A 212 -10.33 9.72 13.92
N ALA A 213 -9.08 10.17 13.80
CA ALA A 213 -8.55 10.82 12.61
C ALA A 213 -8.20 9.85 11.47
N LEU A 214 -8.04 8.54 11.77
CA LEU A 214 -7.76 7.56 10.72
C LEU A 214 -8.93 7.47 9.75
N ASP A 215 -8.67 7.68 8.46
CA ASP A 215 -9.65 7.50 7.39
C ASP A 215 -9.05 6.76 6.18
N ALA A 216 -9.92 6.19 5.36
CA ALA A 216 -9.53 5.52 4.15
C ALA A 216 -9.30 6.52 3.01
N HIS A 217 -8.21 6.36 2.29
CA HIS A 217 -7.95 7.11 1.07
C HIS A 217 -8.70 6.46 -0.12
N TYR A 218 -10.00 6.78 -0.22
CA TYR A 218 -10.85 6.29 -1.30
C TYR A 218 -10.64 7.11 -2.58
N ILE A 219 -9.87 6.57 -3.51
CA ILE A 219 -9.72 7.17 -4.85
C ILE A 219 -10.90 6.79 -5.75
N ARG A 220 -11.43 5.56 -5.57
CA ARG A 220 -12.63 5.08 -6.28
C ARG A 220 -13.84 5.26 -5.38
N ARG A 221 -14.92 5.84 -5.94
CA ARG A 221 -16.24 5.83 -5.29
C ARG A 221 -16.75 4.39 -5.17
N SER A 222 -17.49 4.10 -4.12
CA SER A 222 -18.11 2.78 -3.94
C SER A 222 -19.10 2.48 -5.09
N ASP A 223 -19.30 1.19 -5.39
CA ASP A 223 -20.30 0.78 -6.39
C ASP A 223 -21.71 1.30 -6.03
N ALA A 224 -22.01 1.40 -4.74
CA ALA A 224 -23.28 1.97 -4.26
C ALA A 224 -23.42 3.47 -4.60
N GLU A 225 -22.34 4.24 -4.50
CA GLU A 225 -22.33 5.66 -4.88
C GLU A 225 -22.37 5.88 -6.39
N LEU A 226 -21.80 4.94 -7.17
CA LEU A 226 -21.84 5.00 -8.64
C LEU A 226 -23.22 4.61 -9.19
N LEU A 227 -23.95 3.73 -8.51
CA LEU A 227 -25.27 3.23 -8.92
C LEU A 227 -26.42 4.07 -8.36
N TRP A 228 -26.17 4.90 -7.35
CA TRP A 228 -27.20 5.77 -6.80
C TRP A 228 -27.41 6.97 -7.73
N ARG A 229 -28.38 6.82 -8.62
CA ARG A 229 -29.00 7.94 -9.32
C ARG A 229 -30.08 8.49 -8.38
N GLY A 230 -29.75 9.61 -7.71
CA GLY A 230 -30.71 10.37 -6.90
C GLY A 230 -31.93 10.78 -7.69
#